data_37a1615aac766d210b55e88a599e7db4
#
_entry.id   37a1615aac766d210b55e88a599e7db4
#
_cell.length_a   1.000
_cell.length_b   1.000
_cell.length_c   1.000
_cell.angle_alpha   90.00
_cell.angle_beta   90.00
_cell.angle_gamma   90.00
#
_symmetry.space_group_name_H-M   'P 1'
#
loop_
_entity.id
_entity.type
_entity.pdbx_description
1 polymer ?
#
loop_
_entity_poly.entity_id
_entity_poly.type
_entity_poly.pdbx_seq_one_letter_code
_entity_poly.pdbx_strand_id
1 'polypeptide(L)'
;MKKVVLLGDSIRQIGYGTKVPSLLGPGYTVWQPEDNCRFVSYLLRGIFDWSGELEGADIIHWNSGEWDICNLFGDGPFTAENEYVSQCLRVANLLLARAKKVIFATTTPVRQGHPHNDNRLIERYNTLIVPQLVSKGVLINDLFAVVKEDIDGNIRADDQIHLTEKGIVLCAEATVRAIHHAGQDL
;
A
#
# COMPACT_ATOMS: atom_id res chain seq x y z
N MET A 1 -8.98 -5.90 21.72
CA MET A 1 -8.45 -6.26 20.39
C MET A 1 -8.16 -4.95 19.64
N LYS A 2 -7.00 -4.86 18.99
CA LYS A 2 -6.65 -3.68 18.19
C LYS A 2 -7.33 -3.73 16.83
N LYS A 3 -7.98 -2.64 16.43
CA LYS A 3 -8.63 -2.51 15.13
C LYS A 3 -7.61 -2.10 14.07
N VAL A 4 -7.42 -2.94 13.07
CA VAL A 4 -6.54 -2.70 11.91
C VAL A 4 -7.40 -2.51 10.67
N VAL A 5 -7.07 -1.51 9.87
CA VAL A 5 -7.67 -1.29 8.55
C VAL A 5 -6.59 -1.44 7.48
N LEU A 6 -6.87 -2.22 6.45
CA LEU A 6 -6.01 -2.37 5.28
C LEU A 6 -6.66 -1.70 4.06
N LEU A 7 -6.01 -0.68 3.52
CA LEU A 7 -6.42 0.00 2.28
C LEU A 7 -5.36 -0.24 1.21
N GLY A 8 -5.76 -0.27 -0.05
CA GLY A 8 -4.78 -0.40 -1.13
C GLY A 8 -5.36 -0.97 -2.42
N ASP A 9 -4.52 -0.97 -3.43
CA ASP A 9 -4.84 -1.49 -4.76
C ASP A 9 -4.88 -3.04 -4.82
N SER A 10 -4.71 -3.61 -6.00
CA SER A 10 -4.76 -5.06 -6.20
C SER A 10 -3.65 -5.82 -5.46
N ILE A 11 -2.50 -5.18 -5.18
CA ILE A 11 -1.40 -5.80 -4.41
C ILE A 11 -1.85 -6.10 -2.98
N ARG A 12 -2.72 -5.26 -2.40
CA ARG A 12 -3.42 -5.58 -1.15
C ARG A 12 -4.60 -6.53 -1.38
N GLN A 13 -5.51 -6.18 -2.31
CA GLN A 13 -6.83 -6.79 -2.43
C GLN A 13 -6.78 -8.30 -2.72
N ILE A 14 -6.02 -8.70 -3.76
CA ILE A 14 -5.84 -10.11 -4.14
C ILE A 14 -4.48 -10.68 -3.71
N GLY A 15 -3.65 -9.87 -3.07
CA GLY A 15 -2.31 -10.21 -2.59
C GLY A 15 -2.24 -10.31 -1.07
N TYR A 16 -1.37 -9.52 -0.45
CA TYR A 16 -1.03 -9.67 0.97
C TYR A 16 -2.22 -9.51 1.93
N GLY A 17 -3.22 -8.70 1.58
CA GLY A 17 -4.41 -8.50 2.39
C GLY A 17 -5.21 -9.78 2.64
N THR A 18 -5.08 -10.79 1.77
CA THR A 18 -5.76 -12.09 1.92
C THR A 18 -5.17 -12.94 3.06
N LYS A 19 -3.90 -12.73 3.41
CA LYS A 19 -3.18 -13.51 4.44
C LYS A 19 -3.03 -12.78 5.77
N VAL A 20 -2.95 -11.45 5.77
CA VAL A 20 -2.71 -10.63 6.97
C VAL A 20 -3.68 -10.94 8.12
N PRO A 21 -5.01 -11.07 7.92
CA PRO A 21 -5.92 -11.34 9.03
C PRO A 21 -5.59 -12.60 9.80
N SER A 22 -5.25 -13.69 9.10
CA SER A 22 -4.91 -14.97 9.74
C SER A 22 -3.54 -14.94 10.44
N LEU A 23 -2.59 -14.16 9.91
CA LEU A 23 -1.23 -14.08 10.44
C LEU A 23 -1.12 -13.15 11.66
N LEU A 24 -1.98 -12.14 11.79
CA LEU A 24 -1.99 -11.23 12.96
C LEU A 24 -2.44 -11.91 14.25
N GLY A 25 -3.28 -12.94 14.15
CA GLY A 25 -3.78 -13.68 15.31
C GLY A 25 -4.86 -12.96 16.12
N PRO A 26 -5.26 -13.53 17.28
CA PRO A 26 -6.50 -13.16 17.99
C PRO A 26 -6.46 -11.79 18.70
N GLY A 27 -5.31 -11.15 18.78
CA GLY A 27 -5.18 -9.80 19.39
C GLY A 27 -5.65 -8.66 18.50
N TYR A 28 -6.03 -8.95 17.26
CA TYR A 28 -6.37 -7.97 16.24
C TYR A 28 -7.71 -8.28 15.57
N THR A 29 -8.43 -7.23 15.18
CA THR A 29 -9.53 -7.31 14.21
C THR A 29 -9.10 -6.58 12.95
N VAL A 30 -9.30 -7.18 11.79
CA VAL A 30 -8.90 -6.59 10.51
C VAL A 30 -10.14 -6.33 9.67
N TRP A 31 -10.28 -5.09 9.22
CA TRP A 31 -11.24 -4.70 8.19
C TRP A 31 -10.49 -4.23 6.94
N GLN A 32 -11.03 -4.51 5.79
CA GLN A 32 -10.56 -4.03 4.50
C GLN A 32 -11.71 -3.97 3.51
N PRO A 33 -11.76 -2.99 2.59
CA PRO A 33 -12.80 -2.95 1.59
C PRO A 33 -12.64 -4.12 0.61
N GLU A 34 -13.76 -4.66 0.14
CA GLU A 34 -13.77 -5.60 -0.98
C GLU A 34 -13.29 -4.92 -2.28
N ASP A 35 -13.49 -3.62 -2.39
CA ASP A 35 -13.10 -2.84 -3.55
C ASP A 35 -11.59 -2.59 -3.61
N ASN A 36 -11.09 -2.41 -4.84
CA ASN A 36 -9.73 -1.99 -5.14
C ASN A 36 -9.63 -0.46 -4.96
N CYS A 37 -8.66 -0.01 -4.15
CA CYS A 37 -8.47 1.44 -3.91
C CYS A 37 -7.82 2.17 -5.10
N ARG A 38 -7.39 1.45 -6.14
CA ARG A 38 -6.87 2.00 -7.41
C ARG A 38 -5.81 3.09 -7.20
N PHE A 39 -5.96 4.22 -7.88
CA PHE A 39 -5.07 5.38 -7.71
C PHE A 39 -5.42 6.20 -6.46
N VAL A 40 -4.48 7.01 -6.03
CA VAL A 40 -4.59 7.79 -4.78
C VAL A 40 -5.82 8.70 -4.73
N SER A 41 -6.26 9.25 -5.86
CA SER A 41 -7.49 10.08 -5.93
C SER A 41 -8.77 9.27 -5.69
N TYR A 42 -8.80 7.99 -6.13
CA TYR A 42 -9.91 7.10 -5.83
C TYR A 42 -9.94 6.72 -4.34
N LEU A 43 -8.78 6.49 -3.74
CA LEU A 43 -8.69 6.25 -2.30
C LEU A 43 -9.24 7.44 -1.50
N LEU A 44 -9.04 8.71 -1.94
CA LEU A 44 -9.66 9.86 -1.28
C LEU A 44 -11.19 9.76 -1.25
N ARG A 45 -11.81 9.25 -2.32
CA ARG A 45 -13.24 8.97 -2.33
C ARG A 45 -13.59 7.83 -1.38
N GLY A 46 -12.80 6.75 -1.39
CA GLY A 46 -12.98 5.61 -0.49
C GLY A 46 -12.92 5.99 1.00
N ILE A 47 -12.01 6.90 1.40
CA ILE A 47 -11.93 7.41 2.78
C ILE A 47 -13.24 8.07 3.22
N PHE A 48 -13.96 8.71 2.31
CA PHE A 48 -15.30 9.25 2.59
C PHE A 48 -16.35 8.15 2.69
N ASP A 49 -16.39 7.26 1.70
CA ASP A 49 -17.42 6.22 1.62
C ASP A 49 -17.30 5.19 2.76
N TRP A 50 -16.09 4.88 3.21
CA TRP A 50 -15.80 3.94 4.29
C TRP A 50 -15.50 4.65 5.64
N SER A 51 -15.93 5.89 5.81
CA SER A 51 -15.59 6.69 6.98
C SER A 51 -15.95 6.01 8.31
N GLY A 52 -17.09 5.32 8.38
CA GLY A 52 -17.51 4.57 9.56
C GLY A 52 -16.57 3.41 9.92
N GLU A 53 -16.01 2.75 8.90
CA GLU A 53 -15.06 1.65 9.11
C GLU A 53 -13.66 2.15 9.50
N LEU A 54 -13.29 3.35 9.08
CA LEU A 54 -12.01 3.96 9.42
C LEU A 54 -11.99 4.57 10.82
N GLU A 55 -13.16 4.98 11.32
CA GLU A 55 -13.27 5.66 12.61
C GLU A 55 -12.81 4.77 13.77
N GLY A 56 -11.96 5.33 14.64
CA GLY A 56 -11.43 4.63 15.80
C GLY A 56 -10.49 3.46 15.48
N ALA A 57 -9.91 3.42 14.29
CA ALA A 57 -8.87 2.46 13.97
C ALA A 57 -7.65 2.67 14.86
N ASP A 58 -7.07 1.59 15.38
CA ASP A 58 -5.78 1.66 16.05
C ASP A 58 -4.66 1.83 15.04
N ILE A 59 -4.72 1.09 13.93
CA ILE A 59 -3.70 1.11 12.88
C ILE A 59 -4.40 1.12 11.51
N ILE A 60 -4.00 2.03 10.63
CA ILE A 60 -4.34 1.98 9.20
C ILE A 60 -3.07 1.74 8.41
N HIS A 61 -3.06 0.68 7.63
CA HIS A 61 -2.03 0.36 6.65
C HIS A 61 -2.58 0.59 5.25
N TRP A 62 -1.85 1.35 4.39
CA TRP A 62 -2.30 1.60 3.03
C TRP A 62 -1.16 1.54 2.02
N ASN A 63 -1.47 1.17 0.78
CA ASN A 63 -0.61 1.36 -0.38
C ASN A 63 -1.35 2.08 -1.51
N SER A 64 -0.60 2.83 -2.31
CA SER A 64 -1.04 3.47 -3.57
C SER A 64 0.19 3.67 -4.45
N GLY A 65 0.03 3.61 -5.76
CA GLY A 65 1.10 3.91 -6.69
C GLY A 65 1.03 3.13 -8.00
N GLU A 66 0.71 1.84 -7.99
CA GLU A 66 0.69 1.03 -9.21
C GLU A 66 -0.21 1.63 -10.30
N TRP A 67 -1.38 2.10 -9.91
CA TRP A 67 -2.32 2.74 -10.81
C TRP A 67 -1.94 4.17 -11.18
N ASP A 68 -1.32 4.89 -10.23
CA ASP A 68 -0.89 6.28 -10.43
C ASP A 68 0.26 6.38 -11.44
N ILE A 69 1.19 5.41 -11.39
CA ILE A 69 2.40 5.37 -12.21
C ILE A 69 2.12 4.82 -13.61
N CYS A 70 1.03 4.09 -13.77
CA CYS A 70 0.67 3.39 -15.00
C CYS A 70 0.60 4.35 -16.20
N ASN A 71 1.33 4.05 -17.28
CA ASN A 71 1.34 4.80 -18.54
C ASN A 71 0.63 4.00 -19.64
N LEU A 72 -0.69 4.10 -19.70
CA LEU A 72 -1.51 3.33 -20.65
C LEU A 72 -1.47 3.86 -22.07
N PHE A 73 -1.27 5.16 -22.25
CA PHE A 73 -1.40 5.85 -23.54
C PHE A 73 -0.06 6.31 -24.10
N GLY A 74 1.06 6.11 -23.37
CA GLY A 74 2.39 6.52 -23.80
C GLY A 74 2.67 8.03 -23.63
N ASP A 75 1.77 8.77 -23.00
CA ASP A 75 1.84 10.22 -22.79
C ASP A 75 2.26 10.62 -21.37
N GLY A 76 2.52 9.64 -20.51
CA GLY A 76 2.96 9.81 -19.13
C GLY A 76 2.15 8.98 -18.12
N PRO A 77 2.53 9.06 -16.82
CA PRO A 77 1.79 8.38 -15.76
C PRO A 77 0.39 8.97 -15.59
N PHE A 78 -0.54 8.15 -15.09
CA PHE A 78 -1.92 8.57 -14.81
C PHE A 78 -1.99 9.76 -13.85
N THR A 79 -1.12 9.77 -12.84
CA THR A 79 -1.03 10.85 -11.85
C THR A 79 0.37 11.44 -11.90
N ALA A 80 0.52 12.70 -12.27
CA ALA A 80 1.82 13.38 -12.31
C ALA A 80 2.48 13.40 -10.91
N GLU A 81 3.83 13.44 -10.85
CA GLU A 81 4.60 13.34 -9.61
C GLU A 81 4.15 14.32 -8.52
N ASN A 82 3.96 15.60 -8.87
CA ASN A 82 3.56 16.63 -7.94
C ASN A 82 2.12 16.41 -7.42
N GLU A 83 1.25 15.92 -8.27
CA GLU A 83 -0.12 15.60 -7.94
C GLU A 83 -0.18 14.37 -7.03
N TYR A 84 0.54 13.29 -7.37
CA TYR A 84 0.65 12.11 -6.54
C TYR A 84 1.13 12.44 -5.13
N VAL A 85 2.23 13.19 -5.02
CA VAL A 85 2.76 13.63 -3.72
C VAL A 85 1.71 14.43 -2.93
N SER A 86 1.10 15.42 -3.57
CA SER A 86 0.06 16.25 -2.93
C SER A 86 -1.12 15.43 -2.42
N GLN A 87 -1.61 14.49 -3.23
CA GLN A 87 -2.74 13.63 -2.88
C GLN A 87 -2.37 12.61 -1.80
N CYS A 88 -1.19 11.99 -1.87
CA CYS A 88 -0.71 11.09 -0.79
C CYS A 88 -0.59 11.82 0.55
N LEU A 89 -0.09 13.06 0.56
CA LEU A 89 -0.02 13.86 1.80
C LEU A 89 -1.41 14.21 2.33
N ARG A 90 -2.37 14.45 1.45
CA ARG A 90 -3.77 14.65 1.83
C ARG A 90 -4.37 13.38 2.43
N VAL A 91 -4.16 12.21 1.79
CA VAL A 91 -4.54 10.89 2.32
C VAL A 91 -3.94 10.68 3.71
N ALA A 92 -2.62 10.88 3.86
CA ALA A 92 -1.94 10.73 5.14
C ALA A 92 -2.58 11.57 6.25
N ASN A 93 -2.86 12.86 5.99
CA ASN A 93 -3.51 13.73 6.97
C ASN A 93 -4.91 13.23 7.38
N LEU A 94 -5.69 12.74 6.40
CA LEU A 94 -7.03 12.21 6.65
C LEU A 94 -7.00 10.91 7.45
N LEU A 95 -6.02 10.03 7.21
CA LEU A 95 -5.85 8.78 7.93
C LEU A 95 -5.29 9.00 9.34
N LEU A 96 -4.31 9.90 9.50
CA LEU A 96 -3.77 10.29 10.81
C LEU A 96 -4.82 10.93 11.74
N ALA A 97 -5.84 11.56 11.17
CA ALA A 97 -6.97 12.09 11.95
C ALA A 97 -7.96 11.00 12.43
N ARG A 98 -7.87 9.76 11.92
CA ARG A 98 -8.80 8.67 12.18
C ARG A 98 -8.19 7.48 12.92
N ALA A 99 -6.87 7.35 12.88
CA ALA A 99 -6.16 6.23 13.47
C ALA A 99 -5.05 6.70 14.40
N LYS A 100 -4.70 5.89 15.39
CA LYS A 100 -3.58 6.16 16.29
C LYS A 100 -2.22 6.02 15.59
N LYS A 101 -2.11 5.10 14.64
CA LYS A 101 -0.91 4.87 13.80
C LYS A 101 -1.32 4.67 12.35
N VAL A 102 -0.50 5.20 11.46
CA VAL A 102 -0.66 5.02 10.00
C VAL A 102 0.63 4.46 9.43
N ILE A 103 0.50 3.46 8.57
CA ILE A 103 1.61 2.81 7.87
C ILE A 103 1.38 2.97 6.37
N PHE A 104 2.38 3.43 5.65
CA PHE A 104 2.41 3.43 4.19
C PHE A 104 3.27 2.28 3.69
N ALA A 105 2.72 1.46 2.80
CA ALA A 105 3.51 0.47 2.07
C ALA A 105 3.98 1.05 0.74
N THR A 106 5.30 0.96 0.48
CA THR A 106 5.87 1.40 -0.79
C THR A 106 5.29 0.60 -1.95
N THR A 107 5.11 1.26 -3.10
CA THR A 107 4.69 0.61 -4.34
C THR A 107 5.68 -0.48 -4.72
N THR A 108 5.19 -1.70 -5.00
CA THR A 108 6.01 -2.85 -5.35
C THR A 108 6.62 -2.73 -6.75
N PRO A 109 7.74 -3.40 -7.06
CA PRO A 109 8.25 -3.42 -8.42
C PRO A 109 7.38 -4.29 -9.34
N VAL A 110 7.59 -4.14 -10.63
CA VAL A 110 7.04 -5.00 -11.70
C VAL A 110 8.16 -5.82 -12.35
N ARG A 111 7.80 -6.87 -13.10
CA ARG A 111 8.80 -7.58 -13.93
C ARG A 111 9.36 -6.66 -15.02
N GLN A 112 10.59 -6.93 -15.41
CA GLN A 112 11.22 -6.22 -16.52
C GLN A 112 10.41 -6.43 -17.81
N GLY A 113 10.11 -5.32 -18.49
CA GLY A 113 9.33 -5.35 -19.73
C GLY A 113 7.81 -5.28 -19.54
N HIS A 114 7.33 -5.01 -18.31
CA HIS A 114 5.92 -4.70 -18.09
C HIS A 114 5.47 -3.56 -19.02
N PRO A 115 4.33 -3.69 -19.73
CA PRO A 115 3.99 -2.77 -20.83
C PRO A 115 3.65 -1.35 -20.38
N HIS A 116 3.26 -1.14 -19.12
CA HIS A 116 2.69 0.12 -18.67
C HIS A 116 3.37 0.71 -17.42
N ASN A 117 4.10 -0.10 -16.64
CA ASN A 117 4.81 0.36 -15.44
C ASN A 117 6.32 0.15 -15.60
N ASP A 118 7.12 1.09 -15.10
CA ASP A 118 8.58 1.09 -15.14
C ASP A 118 9.14 1.20 -13.72
N ASN A 119 10.05 0.30 -13.35
CA ASN A 119 10.63 0.25 -12.01
C ASN A 119 11.40 1.52 -11.63
N ARG A 120 12.00 2.24 -12.61
CA ARG A 120 12.67 3.53 -12.33
C ARG A 120 11.66 4.58 -11.90
N LEU A 121 10.48 4.57 -12.51
CA LEU A 121 9.39 5.47 -12.15
C LEU A 121 8.78 5.09 -10.79
N ILE A 122 8.62 3.80 -10.52
CA ILE A 122 8.17 3.29 -9.21
C ILE A 122 9.15 3.72 -8.11
N GLU A 123 10.45 3.48 -8.28
CA GLU A 123 11.49 3.91 -7.33
C GLU A 123 11.46 5.43 -7.12
N ARG A 124 11.25 6.19 -8.18
CA ARG A 124 11.19 7.65 -8.11
C ARG A 124 9.98 8.12 -7.28
N TYR A 125 8.78 7.57 -7.51
CA TYR A 125 7.60 7.92 -6.74
C TYR A 125 7.74 7.53 -5.27
N ASN A 126 8.27 6.35 -4.97
CA ASN A 126 8.59 5.93 -3.61
C ASN A 126 9.60 6.91 -2.95
N THR A 127 10.67 7.29 -3.67
CA THR A 127 11.69 8.23 -3.17
C THR A 127 11.12 9.62 -2.88
N LEU A 128 10.19 10.09 -3.70
CA LEU A 128 9.57 11.41 -3.52
C LEU A 128 8.63 11.45 -2.31
N ILE A 129 7.87 10.39 -2.08
CA ILE A 129 6.80 10.43 -1.06
C ILE A 129 7.27 9.97 0.32
N VAL A 130 8.14 8.96 0.43
CA VAL A 130 8.53 8.36 1.70
C VAL A 130 9.07 9.38 2.72
N PRO A 131 10.06 10.26 2.40
CA PRO A 131 10.56 11.24 3.37
C PRO A 131 9.48 12.19 3.89
N GLN A 132 8.53 12.55 3.03
CA GLN A 132 7.45 13.47 3.39
C GLN A 132 6.42 12.81 4.31
N LEU A 133 6.11 11.53 4.09
CA LEU A 133 5.24 10.76 4.97
C LEU A 133 5.89 10.53 6.34
N VAL A 134 7.17 10.17 6.37
CA VAL A 134 7.94 10.02 7.61
C VAL A 134 7.93 11.31 8.43
N SER A 135 8.11 12.47 7.80
CA SER A 135 8.06 13.77 8.47
C SER A 135 6.69 14.09 9.11
N LYS A 136 5.63 13.42 8.68
CA LYS A 136 4.28 13.51 9.26
C LYS A 136 4.00 12.45 10.34
N GLY A 137 4.95 11.58 10.64
CA GLY A 137 4.78 10.49 11.59
C GLY A 137 4.13 9.22 11.01
N VAL A 138 4.05 9.10 9.69
CA VAL A 138 3.65 7.86 9.02
C VAL A 138 4.81 6.87 9.05
N LEU A 139 4.52 5.64 9.48
CA LEU A 139 5.48 4.53 9.43
C LEU A 139 5.56 3.96 8.02
N ILE A 140 6.71 3.40 7.67
CA ILE A 140 6.94 2.83 6.33
C ILE A 140 7.07 1.31 6.41
N ASN A 141 6.33 0.63 5.55
CA ASN A 141 6.48 -0.79 5.23
C ASN A 141 7.08 -0.88 3.81
N ASP A 142 8.36 -1.15 3.70
CA ASP A 142 9.06 -1.15 2.40
C ASP A 142 8.81 -2.45 1.63
N LEU A 143 7.63 -2.58 1.05
CA LEU A 143 7.26 -3.73 0.21
C LEU A 143 8.02 -3.74 -1.13
N PHE A 144 8.48 -2.58 -1.62
CA PHE A 144 9.35 -2.54 -2.80
C PHE A 144 10.63 -3.33 -2.56
N ALA A 145 11.31 -3.07 -1.46
CA ALA A 145 12.53 -3.80 -1.10
C ALA A 145 12.27 -5.30 -0.92
N VAL A 146 11.18 -5.67 -0.24
CA VAL A 146 10.81 -7.08 -0.02
C VAL A 146 10.63 -7.84 -1.34
N VAL A 147 9.92 -7.25 -2.30
CA VAL A 147 9.63 -7.90 -3.59
C VAL A 147 10.84 -7.89 -4.51
N LYS A 148 11.65 -6.83 -4.46
CA LYS A 148 12.84 -6.62 -5.31
C LYS A 148 13.93 -7.67 -5.10
N GLU A 149 14.00 -8.31 -3.93
CA GLU A 149 14.97 -9.37 -3.61
C GLU A 149 14.93 -10.53 -4.63
N ASP A 150 13.74 -10.86 -5.15
CA ASP A 150 13.55 -11.91 -6.16
C ASP A 150 12.31 -11.57 -7.00
N ILE A 151 12.43 -10.62 -7.92
CA ILE A 151 11.30 -10.15 -8.73
C ILE A 151 10.65 -11.31 -9.50
N ASP A 152 11.46 -12.18 -10.10
CA ASP A 152 10.95 -13.28 -10.91
C ASP A 152 10.26 -14.38 -10.08
N GLY A 153 10.67 -14.56 -8.83
CA GLY A 153 10.03 -15.49 -7.92
C GLY A 153 8.81 -14.89 -7.20
N ASN A 154 8.77 -13.58 -7.01
CA ASN A 154 7.76 -12.89 -6.22
C ASN A 154 6.61 -12.31 -7.06
N ILE A 155 6.85 -12.06 -8.36
CA ILE A 155 5.85 -11.48 -9.29
C ILE A 155 5.50 -12.51 -10.36
N ARG A 156 4.22 -12.61 -10.66
CA ARG A 156 3.67 -13.52 -11.68
C ARG A 156 4.25 -13.20 -13.06
N ALA A 157 4.45 -14.24 -13.88
CA ALA A 157 5.00 -14.09 -15.22
C ALA A 157 3.92 -13.71 -16.25
N ASP A 158 2.67 -14.07 -16.00
CA ASP A 158 1.55 -13.88 -16.94
C ASP A 158 1.09 -12.44 -17.05
N ASP A 159 1.04 -11.72 -15.94
CA ASP A 159 0.63 -10.30 -15.91
C ASP A 159 1.76 -9.34 -15.50
N GLN A 160 2.89 -9.85 -15.01
CA GLN A 160 4.12 -9.12 -14.71
C GLN A 160 4.01 -8.06 -13.60
N ILE A 161 2.91 -8.01 -12.84
CA ILE A 161 2.63 -7.02 -11.81
C ILE A 161 2.12 -7.64 -10.50
N HIS A 162 1.21 -8.61 -10.56
CA HIS A 162 0.67 -9.21 -9.35
C HIS A 162 1.63 -10.22 -8.72
N LEU A 163 1.49 -10.36 -7.40
CA LEU A 163 2.36 -11.23 -6.61
C LEU A 163 2.06 -12.71 -6.88
N THR A 164 3.11 -13.54 -6.89
CA THR A 164 2.99 -15.01 -6.76
C THR A 164 2.55 -15.35 -5.34
N GLU A 165 2.18 -16.62 -5.10
CA GLU A 165 1.89 -17.07 -3.72
C GLU A 165 3.06 -16.81 -2.77
N LYS A 166 4.31 -17.00 -3.23
CA LYS A 166 5.53 -16.66 -2.47
C LYS A 166 5.59 -15.16 -2.14
N GLY A 167 5.38 -14.30 -3.14
CA GLY A 167 5.38 -12.85 -2.97
C GLY A 167 4.26 -12.38 -2.03
N ILE A 168 3.07 -12.98 -2.12
CA ILE A 168 1.94 -12.72 -1.22
C ILE A 168 2.32 -13.01 0.24
N VAL A 169 2.92 -14.17 0.51
CA VAL A 169 3.34 -14.55 1.86
C VAL A 169 4.39 -13.58 2.40
N LEU A 170 5.43 -13.27 1.62
CA LEU A 170 6.49 -12.35 2.04
C LEU A 170 5.96 -10.95 2.36
N CYS A 171 5.09 -10.40 1.51
CA CYS A 171 4.47 -9.10 1.73
C CYS A 171 3.52 -9.12 2.93
N ALA A 172 2.77 -10.20 3.13
CA ALA A 172 1.88 -10.36 4.28
C ALA A 172 2.67 -10.40 5.59
N GLU A 173 3.77 -11.17 5.66
CA GLU A 173 4.65 -11.22 6.82
C GLU A 173 5.30 -9.86 7.12
N ALA A 174 5.77 -9.14 6.07
CA ALA A 174 6.29 -7.79 6.23
C ALA A 174 5.23 -6.83 6.79
N THR A 175 4.01 -6.92 6.28
CA THR A 175 2.87 -6.12 6.75
C THR A 175 2.52 -6.45 8.20
N VAL A 176 2.50 -7.72 8.59
CA VAL A 176 2.26 -8.15 9.98
C VAL A 176 3.36 -7.62 10.92
N ARG A 177 4.64 -7.71 10.52
CA ARG A 177 5.74 -7.12 11.30
C ARG A 177 5.57 -5.61 11.49
N ALA A 178 5.21 -4.89 10.44
CA ALA A 178 4.96 -3.44 10.51
C ALA A 178 3.79 -3.09 11.44
N ILE A 179 2.70 -3.87 11.37
CA ILE A 179 1.53 -3.69 12.25
C ILE A 179 1.89 -4.01 13.70
N HIS A 180 2.62 -5.09 13.98
CA HIS A 180 3.08 -5.42 15.33
C HIS A 180 3.98 -4.32 15.89
N HIS A 181 4.93 -3.81 15.10
CA HIS A 181 5.80 -2.70 15.50
C HIS A 181 4.97 -1.44 15.83
N ALA A 182 4.05 -1.04 14.94
CA ALA A 182 3.17 0.08 15.18
C ALA A 182 2.27 -0.09 16.42
N GLY A 183 1.95 -1.33 16.76
CA GLY A 183 1.09 -1.67 17.88
C GLY A 183 1.79 -1.78 19.23
N GLN A 184 3.11 -1.71 19.32
CA GLN A 184 3.85 -1.90 20.60
C GLN A 184 3.48 -0.86 21.66
N ASP A 185 3.22 0.37 21.25
CA ASP A 185 2.92 1.51 22.12
C ASP A 185 1.43 1.84 22.21
N LEU A 186 0.52 0.92 21.83
CA LEU A 186 -0.94 1.13 21.81
C LEU A 186 -1.68 0.33 22.87
#